data_6c6f3f11f105d1c5d202f90c2c90cd04
#
_entry.id   6c6f3f11f105d1c5d202f90c2c90cd04
#
_cell.length_a   1.000
_cell.length_b   1.000
_cell.length_c   1.000
_cell.angle_alpha   90.00
_cell.angle_beta   90.00
_cell.angle_gamma   90.00
#
_symmetry.space_group_name_H-M   'P 1'
#
loop_
_entity.id
_entity.type
_entity.pdbx_description
1 polymer ?
#
loop_
_entity_poly.entity_id
_entity_poly.type
_entity_poly.pdbx_seq_one_letter_code
_entity_poly.pdbx_strand_id
1 'polypeptide(L)'
;MMAELKNKEHYRKILCLLIPLGGVAFLLWYIKNSTCDVVYSDYIRLVNSYLPDVYDPRRFFVPDVLTRIPINYLERIINVELFGFSITFDRVLGAVSLGLAAWAFGVYFIRRRLGTVWFLLTMAVMFSLNKWEMITNGSGWSHFFAFACFYYHELVFDRVWAGEEKRGDTLQLILLPFLIILGTAGPYCAIYAVVMILSAAAGILRARIRKEGSSARRYLVFLFSSLIPLLLYILSNSFAVEEHAGATGRSLGALLADAPSFPVRFILKSLAGMVIGGEELIQWIEKGQMTDNICYLLGLFVAAGYLWALWLYLRHRLYERTLFPLMLLTGGALNHVLIFLSRYIFEKENYALSSRYALQFQVGILGIILTFALVSKAKEKVYPAGRAFMALFCIAILLGNGYTTYREIKKAPYREERFEQMEQLAPLMPFLSDEEMMEMEPAVPDLYEYRKGTDQIRNAFRILEENGLNVFRKPAS
;
A
#
# COMPACT_ATOMS: atom_id res chain seq x y z
N MET A 1 -29.42 -28.58 13.68
CA MET A 1 -28.28 -27.91 14.35
C MET A 1 -26.91 -28.22 13.74
N MET A 2 -26.39 -29.49 13.71
CA MET A 2 -25.09 -29.80 13.07
C MET A 2 -25.06 -29.54 11.55
N ALA A 3 -26.10 -29.85 10.81
CA ALA A 3 -26.20 -29.59 9.37
C ALA A 3 -26.23 -28.07 9.07
N GLU A 4 -26.96 -27.30 9.85
CA GLU A 4 -26.99 -25.82 9.72
C GLU A 4 -25.65 -25.18 10.03
N LEU A 5 -24.90 -25.69 11.03
CA LEU A 5 -23.57 -25.20 11.35
C LEU A 5 -22.57 -25.51 10.23
N LYS A 6 -22.64 -26.70 9.61
CA LYS A 6 -21.84 -27.05 8.43
C LYS A 6 -22.19 -26.17 7.23
N ASN A 7 -23.47 -25.91 6.99
CA ASN A 7 -23.89 -25.00 5.92
C ASN A 7 -23.37 -23.58 6.14
N LYS A 8 -23.51 -23.01 7.34
CA LYS A 8 -22.98 -21.65 7.65
C LYS A 8 -21.46 -21.57 7.46
N GLU A 9 -20.73 -22.62 7.81
CA GLU A 9 -19.28 -22.66 7.63
C GLU A 9 -18.90 -22.76 6.14
N HIS A 10 -19.65 -23.52 5.37
CA HIS A 10 -19.47 -23.65 3.92
C HIS A 10 -19.73 -22.32 3.20
N TYR A 11 -20.87 -21.67 3.47
CA TYR A 11 -21.20 -20.34 2.92
C TYR A 11 -20.13 -19.30 3.27
N ARG A 12 -19.63 -19.29 4.51
CA ARG A 12 -18.57 -18.37 4.91
C ARG A 12 -17.28 -18.58 4.09
N LYS A 13 -16.88 -19.84 3.85
CA LYS A 13 -15.69 -20.15 3.02
C LYS A 13 -15.89 -19.66 1.60
N ILE A 14 -17.06 -19.87 1.01
CA ILE A 14 -17.40 -19.38 -0.33
C ILE A 14 -17.31 -17.85 -0.37
N LEU A 15 -17.94 -17.15 0.57
CA LEU A 15 -17.90 -15.68 0.63
C LEU A 15 -16.47 -15.14 0.79
N CYS A 16 -15.64 -15.76 1.63
CA CYS A 16 -14.25 -15.37 1.79
C CYS A 16 -13.38 -15.58 0.53
N LEU A 17 -13.82 -16.41 -0.41
CA LEU A 17 -13.17 -16.62 -1.70
C LEU A 17 -13.74 -15.70 -2.80
N LEU A 18 -15.05 -15.54 -2.86
CA LEU A 18 -15.74 -14.81 -3.94
C LEU A 18 -15.66 -13.28 -3.77
N ILE A 19 -15.75 -12.76 -2.53
CA ILE A 19 -15.72 -11.31 -2.30
C ILE A 19 -14.42 -10.66 -2.78
N PRO A 20 -13.21 -11.22 -2.54
CA PRO A 20 -11.99 -10.70 -3.12
C PRO A 20 -11.99 -10.66 -4.65
N LEU A 21 -12.57 -11.68 -5.31
CA LEU A 21 -12.72 -11.68 -6.77
C LEU A 21 -13.66 -10.56 -7.24
N GLY A 22 -14.78 -10.36 -6.55
CA GLY A 22 -15.66 -9.21 -6.79
C GLY A 22 -14.97 -7.87 -6.61
N GLY A 23 -14.09 -7.76 -5.62
CA GLY A 23 -13.25 -6.57 -5.40
C GLY A 23 -12.27 -6.34 -6.55
N VAL A 24 -11.59 -7.39 -7.04
CA VAL A 24 -10.73 -7.30 -8.23
C VAL A 24 -11.54 -6.87 -9.46
N ALA A 25 -12.68 -7.50 -9.70
CA ALA A 25 -13.57 -7.14 -10.83
C ALA A 25 -14.01 -5.67 -10.75
N PHE A 26 -14.33 -5.17 -9.54
CA PHE A 26 -14.65 -3.76 -9.32
C PHE A 26 -13.46 -2.84 -9.68
N LEU A 27 -12.23 -3.17 -9.26
CA LEU A 27 -11.06 -2.37 -9.60
C LEU A 27 -10.75 -2.40 -11.10
N LEU A 28 -10.87 -3.55 -11.75
CA LEU A 28 -10.69 -3.66 -13.21
C LEU A 28 -11.74 -2.84 -13.96
N TRP A 29 -12.99 -2.85 -13.50
CA TRP A 29 -14.04 -1.98 -14.03
C TRP A 29 -13.69 -0.50 -13.85
N TYR A 30 -13.20 -0.09 -12.65
CA TYR A 30 -12.80 1.29 -12.38
C TYR A 30 -11.64 1.73 -13.27
N ILE A 31 -10.58 0.90 -13.38
CA ILE A 31 -9.42 1.15 -14.24
C ILE A 31 -9.88 1.39 -15.69
N LYS A 32 -10.73 0.50 -16.22
CA LYS A 32 -11.24 0.59 -17.58
C LYS A 32 -11.99 1.91 -17.85
N ASN A 33 -12.74 2.43 -16.88
CA ASN A 33 -13.56 3.63 -17.02
C ASN A 33 -12.88 4.92 -16.52
N SER A 34 -11.60 4.87 -16.20
CA SER A 34 -10.87 6.03 -15.65
C SER A 34 -9.48 6.22 -16.26
N THR A 35 -9.03 5.35 -17.18
CA THR A 35 -7.67 5.40 -17.72
C THR A 35 -7.60 4.86 -19.15
N CYS A 36 -6.60 5.33 -19.93
CA CYS A 36 -6.15 4.72 -21.19
C CYS A 36 -4.75 4.15 -21.04
N ASP A 37 -4.27 3.42 -22.06
CA ASP A 37 -2.97 2.75 -22.06
C ASP A 37 -1.88 3.68 -22.62
N VAL A 38 -1.58 4.76 -21.89
CA VAL A 38 -0.61 5.78 -22.29
C VAL A 38 0.44 5.98 -21.21
N VAL A 39 1.69 6.15 -21.61
CA VAL A 39 2.82 6.49 -20.71
C VAL A 39 2.68 7.93 -20.23
N TYR A 40 2.79 8.14 -18.90
CA TYR A 40 2.72 9.46 -18.27
C TYR A 40 3.42 9.44 -16.90
N SER A 41 3.61 10.61 -16.27
CA SER A 41 4.09 10.75 -14.89
C SER A 41 5.37 9.93 -14.62
N ASP A 42 5.37 9.06 -13.62
CA ASP A 42 6.49 8.20 -13.23
C ASP A 42 7.04 7.37 -14.41
N TYR A 43 6.20 6.99 -15.37
CA TYR A 43 6.61 6.20 -16.51
C TYR A 43 7.54 6.94 -17.47
N ILE A 44 7.46 8.27 -17.59
CA ILE A 44 8.40 9.07 -18.37
C ILE A 44 9.84 8.82 -17.89
N ARG A 45 10.03 8.86 -16.58
CA ARG A 45 11.33 8.56 -15.96
C ARG A 45 11.72 7.09 -16.13
N LEU A 46 10.77 6.19 -15.97
CA LEU A 46 11.03 4.77 -16.09
C LEU A 46 11.45 4.37 -17.51
N VAL A 47 10.81 4.92 -18.54
CA VAL A 47 11.20 4.70 -19.92
C VAL A 47 12.64 5.17 -20.15
N ASN A 48 12.98 6.39 -19.70
CA ASN A 48 14.34 6.93 -19.86
C ASN A 48 15.41 6.12 -19.13
N SER A 49 15.09 5.56 -17.95
CA SER A 49 16.06 4.89 -17.10
C SER A 49 16.25 3.41 -17.41
N TYR A 50 15.19 2.73 -17.89
CA TYR A 50 15.18 1.27 -17.96
C TYR A 50 14.98 0.69 -19.35
N LEU A 51 14.15 1.34 -20.17
CA LEU A 51 13.72 0.71 -21.40
C LEU A 51 14.86 0.47 -22.41
N PRO A 52 15.85 1.40 -22.55
CA PRO A 52 16.98 1.17 -23.44
C PRO A 52 17.79 -0.10 -23.12
N ASP A 53 17.85 -0.46 -21.83
CA ASP A 53 18.70 -1.53 -21.31
C ASP A 53 17.90 -2.61 -20.57
N VAL A 54 16.64 -2.82 -20.92
CA VAL A 54 15.72 -3.73 -20.21
C VAL A 54 16.26 -5.17 -20.10
N TYR A 55 17.12 -5.59 -21.01
CA TYR A 55 17.75 -6.92 -21.02
C TYR A 55 19.11 -6.98 -20.34
N ASP A 56 19.70 -5.85 -19.93
CA ASP A 56 20.99 -5.86 -19.26
C ASP A 56 20.83 -6.36 -17.81
N PRO A 57 21.40 -7.54 -17.46
CA PRO A 57 21.28 -8.11 -16.11
C PRO A 57 21.84 -7.21 -15.01
N ARG A 58 22.76 -6.29 -15.35
CA ARG A 58 23.33 -5.32 -14.40
C ARG A 58 22.27 -4.35 -13.88
N ARG A 59 21.26 -4.04 -14.69
CA ARG A 59 20.15 -3.17 -14.32
C ARG A 59 19.27 -3.77 -13.21
N PHE A 60 19.30 -5.08 -13.01
CA PHE A 60 18.60 -5.75 -11.92
C PHE A 60 18.98 -5.23 -10.53
N PHE A 61 20.21 -4.75 -10.39
CA PHE A 61 20.77 -4.27 -9.13
C PHE A 61 20.94 -2.75 -9.08
N VAL A 62 20.64 -2.04 -10.13
CA VAL A 62 20.71 -0.56 -10.17
C VAL A 62 19.52 0.01 -9.39
N PRO A 63 19.71 0.91 -8.43
CA PRO A 63 18.59 1.57 -7.78
C PRO A 63 17.85 2.44 -8.78
N ASP A 64 16.54 2.28 -8.84
CA ASP A 64 15.68 3.33 -9.37
C ASP A 64 15.68 4.49 -8.37
N VAL A 65 15.48 5.70 -8.79
CA VAL A 65 15.59 6.98 -8.04
C VAL A 65 15.53 6.87 -6.50
N LEU A 66 14.70 5.98 -5.96
CA LEU A 66 14.50 5.80 -4.53
C LEU A 66 14.95 4.43 -4.02
N THR A 67 14.75 3.37 -4.78
CA THR A 67 14.94 2.01 -4.31
C THR A 67 15.18 1.04 -5.47
N ARG A 68 15.87 -0.07 -5.17
CA ARG A 68 15.88 -1.20 -6.11
C ARG A 68 14.57 -1.95 -5.99
N ILE A 69 13.94 -2.24 -7.12
CA ILE A 69 12.77 -3.11 -7.15
C ILE A 69 13.01 -4.21 -8.19
N PRO A 70 13.77 -5.27 -7.83
CA PRO A 70 14.15 -6.31 -8.78
C PRO A 70 12.97 -6.98 -9.49
N ILE A 71 11.83 -7.12 -8.80
CA ILE A 71 10.62 -7.69 -9.39
C ILE A 71 10.10 -6.87 -10.58
N ASN A 72 10.29 -5.53 -10.56
CA ASN A 72 9.89 -4.67 -11.66
C ASN A 72 10.71 -4.94 -12.94
N TYR A 73 11.94 -5.40 -12.81
CA TYR A 73 12.75 -5.77 -13.97
C TYR A 73 12.20 -6.98 -14.70
N LEU A 74 11.87 -8.03 -13.93
CA LEU A 74 11.27 -9.24 -14.48
C LEU A 74 9.92 -8.94 -15.11
N GLU A 75 9.11 -8.14 -14.42
CA GLU A 75 7.81 -7.71 -14.91
C GLU A 75 7.95 -6.94 -16.22
N ARG A 76 8.91 -5.99 -16.34
CA ARG A 76 9.10 -5.18 -17.54
C ARG A 76 9.54 -5.96 -18.75
N ILE A 77 10.42 -6.96 -18.59
CA ILE A 77 10.76 -7.87 -19.66
C ILE A 77 9.48 -8.56 -20.19
N ILE A 78 8.64 -9.06 -19.27
CA ILE A 78 7.36 -9.67 -19.63
C ILE A 78 6.43 -8.66 -20.30
N ASN A 79 6.34 -7.44 -19.77
CA ASN A 79 5.47 -6.40 -20.28
C ASN A 79 5.91 -5.94 -21.69
N VAL A 80 7.20 -5.74 -21.91
CA VAL A 80 7.74 -5.37 -23.24
C VAL A 80 7.48 -6.49 -24.23
N GLU A 81 7.85 -7.72 -23.92
CA GLU A 81 7.79 -8.85 -24.85
C GLU A 81 6.36 -9.29 -25.20
N LEU A 82 5.48 -9.35 -24.20
CA LEU A 82 4.15 -9.91 -24.40
C LEU A 82 3.06 -8.85 -24.58
N PHE A 83 3.24 -7.69 -23.97
CA PHE A 83 2.21 -6.65 -23.91
C PHE A 83 2.61 -5.35 -24.60
N GLY A 84 3.86 -5.22 -25.12
CA GLY A 84 4.34 -4.03 -25.83
C GLY A 84 4.43 -2.79 -24.94
N PHE A 85 4.82 -2.99 -23.67
CA PHE A 85 4.91 -1.96 -22.63
C PHE A 85 3.56 -1.30 -22.33
N SER A 86 2.60 -2.12 -21.90
CA SER A 86 1.24 -1.71 -21.55
C SER A 86 1.17 -1.27 -20.08
N ILE A 87 0.72 -0.03 -19.86
CA ILE A 87 0.44 0.49 -18.50
C ILE A 87 -0.80 -0.20 -17.90
N THR A 88 -1.75 -0.58 -18.75
CA THR A 88 -2.93 -1.32 -18.33
C THR A 88 -2.55 -2.70 -17.77
N PHE A 89 -1.52 -3.36 -18.30
CA PHE A 89 -1.01 -4.60 -17.73
C PHE A 89 -0.55 -4.42 -16.28
N ASP A 90 0.22 -3.39 -15.99
CA ASP A 90 0.69 -3.06 -14.64
C ASP A 90 -0.48 -2.77 -13.68
N ARG A 91 -1.49 -2.01 -14.14
CA ARG A 91 -2.70 -1.75 -13.37
C ARG A 91 -3.46 -3.03 -13.02
N VAL A 92 -3.57 -3.96 -13.98
CA VAL A 92 -4.19 -5.29 -13.76
C VAL A 92 -3.39 -6.08 -12.73
N LEU A 93 -2.05 -6.10 -12.83
CA LEU A 93 -1.19 -6.74 -11.83
C LEU A 93 -1.41 -6.16 -10.43
N GLY A 94 -1.55 -4.84 -10.32
CA GLY A 94 -1.87 -4.16 -9.06
C GLY A 94 -3.22 -4.62 -8.47
N ALA A 95 -4.27 -4.65 -9.29
CA ALA A 95 -5.60 -5.08 -8.87
C ALA A 95 -5.62 -6.57 -8.43
N VAL A 96 -4.96 -7.45 -9.19
CA VAL A 96 -4.83 -8.87 -8.86
C VAL A 96 -4.04 -9.06 -7.57
N SER A 97 -2.95 -8.31 -7.39
CA SER A 97 -2.12 -8.35 -6.18
C SER A 97 -2.91 -7.93 -4.94
N LEU A 98 -3.77 -6.90 -5.05
CA LEU A 98 -4.68 -6.53 -3.96
C LEU A 98 -5.71 -7.62 -3.67
N GLY A 99 -6.17 -8.34 -4.71
CA GLY A 99 -7.01 -9.53 -4.57
C GLY A 99 -6.32 -10.65 -3.78
N LEU A 100 -5.03 -10.91 -4.04
CA LEU A 100 -4.22 -11.87 -3.28
C LEU A 100 -4.07 -11.44 -1.82
N ALA A 101 -3.84 -10.14 -1.56
CA ALA A 101 -3.85 -9.59 -0.22
C ALA A 101 -5.19 -9.83 0.50
N ALA A 102 -6.30 -9.58 -0.19
CA ALA A 102 -7.65 -9.82 0.35
C ALA A 102 -7.91 -11.31 0.65
N TRP A 103 -7.40 -12.23 -0.15
CA TRP A 103 -7.48 -13.67 0.14
C TRP A 103 -6.69 -14.07 1.38
N ALA A 104 -5.54 -13.44 1.65
CA ALA A 104 -4.82 -13.66 2.90
C ALA A 104 -5.72 -13.34 4.12
N PHE A 105 -6.45 -12.22 4.08
CA PHE A 105 -7.47 -11.92 5.10
C PHE A 105 -8.59 -12.94 5.12
N GLY A 106 -9.10 -13.38 3.98
CA GLY A 106 -10.10 -14.44 3.88
C GLY A 106 -9.67 -15.73 4.59
N VAL A 107 -8.43 -16.16 4.38
CA VAL A 107 -7.83 -17.32 5.08
C VAL A 107 -7.80 -17.08 6.60
N TYR A 108 -7.43 -15.90 7.06
CA TYR A 108 -7.45 -15.56 8.48
C TYR A 108 -8.87 -15.60 9.08
N PHE A 109 -9.85 -15.00 8.39
CA PHE A 109 -11.24 -15.00 8.82
C PHE A 109 -11.82 -16.42 8.93
N ILE A 110 -11.51 -17.29 7.97
CA ILE A 110 -11.90 -18.71 8.01
C ILE A 110 -11.24 -19.40 9.20
N ARG A 111 -9.92 -19.27 9.34
CA ARG A 111 -9.13 -19.90 10.41
C ARG A 111 -9.60 -19.48 11.79
N ARG A 112 -9.82 -18.19 12.00
CA ARG A 112 -10.27 -17.61 13.26
C ARG A 112 -11.80 -17.65 13.43
N ARG A 113 -12.55 -18.18 12.45
CA ARG A 113 -14.03 -18.27 12.47
C ARG A 113 -14.69 -16.93 12.80
N LEU A 114 -14.23 -15.84 12.20
CA LEU A 114 -14.77 -14.50 12.41
C LEU A 114 -16.07 -14.29 11.61
N GLY A 115 -16.90 -13.35 12.04
CA GLY A 115 -18.21 -13.08 11.44
C GLY A 115 -18.07 -12.42 10.06
N THR A 116 -19.00 -12.73 9.14
CA THR A 116 -19.02 -12.24 7.76
C THR A 116 -19.10 -10.72 7.68
N VAL A 117 -19.83 -10.07 8.58
CA VAL A 117 -19.94 -8.58 8.61
C VAL A 117 -18.56 -7.93 8.78
N TRP A 118 -17.71 -8.49 9.65
CA TRP A 118 -16.35 -7.99 9.84
C TRP A 118 -15.48 -8.21 8.59
N PHE A 119 -15.70 -9.32 7.89
CA PHE A 119 -15.01 -9.58 6.61
C PHE A 119 -15.43 -8.57 5.54
N LEU A 120 -16.74 -8.31 5.40
CA LEU A 120 -17.25 -7.31 4.47
C LEU A 120 -16.68 -5.91 4.75
N LEU A 121 -16.62 -5.50 6.02
CA LEU A 121 -16.02 -4.23 6.41
C LEU A 121 -14.51 -4.18 6.05
N THR A 122 -13.79 -5.28 6.32
CA THR A 122 -12.38 -5.41 5.92
C THR A 122 -12.21 -5.24 4.40
N MET A 123 -13.06 -5.91 3.60
CA MET A 123 -13.03 -5.82 2.14
C MET A 123 -13.42 -4.42 1.64
N ALA A 124 -14.40 -3.77 2.27
CA ALA A 124 -14.80 -2.41 1.93
C ALA A 124 -13.62 -1.41 2.10
N VAL A 125 -12.80 -1.58 3.14
CA VAL A 125 -11.58 -0.78 3.32
C VAL A 125 -10.51 -1.17 2.29
N MET A 126 -10.28 -2.47 2.07
CA MET A 126 -9.24 -2.95 1.17
C MET A 126 -9.49 -2.52 -0.29
N PHE A 127 -10.72 -2.56 -0.76
CA PHE A 127 -11.08 -2.21 -2.13
C PHE A 127 -11.61 -0.79 -2.30
N SER A 128 -11.57 0.05 -1.24
CA SER A 128 -11.94 1.46 -1.35
C SER A 128 -11.02 2.21 -2.32
N LEU A 129 -11.55 3.22 -3.00
CA LEU A 129 -10.80 4.07 -3.90
C LEU A 129 -10.03 5.21 -3.19
N ASN A 130 -9.82 5.12 -1.87
CA ASN A 130 -8.92 6.03 -1.15
C ASN A 130 -7.50 6.04 -1.71
N LYS A 131 -7.11 4.97 -2.41
CA LYS A 131 -5.81 4.75 -3.07
C LYS A 131 -5.90 4.82 -4.60
N TRP A 132 -6.87 5.57 -5.13
CA TRP A 132 -7.19 5.61 -6.55
C TRP A 132 -5.98 5.90 -7.43
N GLU A 133 -5.11 6.82 -7.02
CA GLU A 133 -3.92 7.20 -7.77
C GLU A 133 -2.96 6.01 -7.93
N MET A 134 -2.70 5.24 -6.88
CA MET A 134 -1.90 4.03 -6.98
C MET A 134 -2.53 2.94 -7.85
N ILE A 135 -3.87 2.90 -7.92
CA ILE A 135 -4.61 1.94 -8.77
C ILE A 135 -4.52 2.37 -10.24
N THR A 136 -4.62 3.66 -10.53
CA THR A 136 -4.59 4.21 -11.90
C THR A 136 -3.18 4.44 -12.43
N ASN A 137 -2.20 4.71 -11.55
CA ASN A 137 -0.80 4.78 -11.90
C ASN A 137 -0.18 3.37 -11.83
N GLY A 138 -0.11 2.64 -12.92
CA GLY A 138 0.36 1.26 -12.98
C GLY A 138 1.72 1.02 -12.33
N SER A 139 2.62 2.01 -12.25
CA SER A 139 3.95 1.87 -11.61
C SER A 139 3.89 1.43 -10.15
N GLY A 140 2.72 1.59 -9.50
CA GLY A 140 2.47 1.16 -8.12
C GLY A 140 2.15 -0.33 -7.94
N TRP A 141 2.07 -1.15 -8.99
CA TRP A 141 1.67 -2.56 -8.89
C TRP A 141 2.51 -3.37 -7.89
N SER A 142 3.81 -3.13 -7.86
CA SER A 142 4.74 -3.81 -6.96
C SER A 142 4.48 -3.53 -5.48
N HIS A 143 3.88 -2.37 -5.15
CA HIS A 143 3.46 -2.06 -3.79
C HIS A 143 2.31 -3.00 -3.37
N PHE A 144 1.28 -3.16 -4.20
CA PHE A 144 0.18 -4.07 -3.92
C PHE A 144 0.67 -5.51 -3.77
N PHE A 145 1.61 -5.94 -4.62
CA PHE A 145 2.21 -7.27 -4.55
C PHE A 145 3.02 -7.45 -3.27
N ALA A 146 3.83 -6.46 -2.88
CA ALA A 146 4.60 -6.50 -1.64
C ALA A 146 3.68 -6.68 -0.42
N PHE A 147 2.58 -5.90 -0.32
CA PHE A 147 1.63 -6.03 0.78
C PHE A 147 0.90 -7.38 0.78
N ALA A 148 0.62 -7.97 -0.38
CA ALA A 148 0.11 -9.34 -0.44
C ALA A 148 1.11 -10.34 0.16
N CYS A 149 2.39 -10.20 -0.17
CA CYS A 149 3.47 -11.02 0.40
C CYS A 149 3.62 -10.79 1.92
N PHE A 150 3.54 -9.54 2.39
CA PHE A 150 3.62 -9.22 3.82
C PHE A 150 2.50 -9.90 4.60
N TYR A 151 1.25 -9.70 4.20
CA TYR A 151 0.11 -10.31 4.88
C TYR A 151 0.18 -11.83 4.86
N TYR A 152 0.58 -12.44 3.74
CA TYR A 152 0.77 -13.87 3.68
C TYR A 152 1.82 -14.35 4.68
N HIS A 153 2.98 -13.71 4.71
CA HIS A 153 4.08 -14.11 5.58
C HIS A 153 3.78 -13.86 7.07
N GLU A 154 3.14 -12.76 7.40
CA GLU A 154 2.63 -12.46 8.74
C GLU A 154 1.62 -13.51 9.22
N LEU A 155 0.77 -14.02 8.32
CA LEU A 155 -0.14 -15.12 8.62
C LEU A 155 0.58 -16.45 8.85
N VAL A 156 1.69 -16.71 8.15
CA VAL A 156 2.55 -17.87 8.43
C VAL A 156 3.13 -17.75 9.84
N PHE A 157 3.63 -16.56 10.19
CA PHE A 157 4.16 -16.30 11.52
C PHE A 157 3.06 -16.47 12.61
N ASP A 158 1.86 -15.95 12.36
CA ASP A 158 0.72 -16.07 13.28
C ASP A 158 0.28 -17.53 13.49
N ARG A 159 0.43 -18.41 12.47
CA ARG A 159 0.19 -19.85 12.65
C ARG A 159 1.19 -20.49 13.61
N VAL A 160 2.46 -20.19 13.42
CA VAL A 160 3.54 -20.69 14.30
C VAL A 160 3.37 -20.14 15.74
N TRP A 161 3.03 -18.85 15.85
CA TRP A 161 2.74 -18.21 17.14
C TRP A 161 1.59 -18.89 17.90
N ALA A 162 0.54 -19.27 17.17
CA ALA A 162 -0.64 -19.92 17.72
C ALA A 162 -0.48 -21.42 17.99
N GLY A 163 0.65 -22.03 17.60
CA GLY A 163 0.84 -23.48 17.65
C GLY A 163 0.05 -24.27 16.59
N GLU A 164 -0.39 -23.59 15.52
CA GLU A 164 -1.15 -24.16 14.39
C GLU A 164 -0.26 -24.39 13.17
N GLU A 165 1.01 -24.70 13.39
CA GLU A 165 2.05 -24.82 12.36
C GLU A 165 1.73 -25.90 11.35
N LYS A 166 2.03 -25.60 10.07
CA LYS A 166 1.98 -26.54 8.95
C LYS A 166 3.38 -26.94 8.48
N ARG A 167 3.45 -28.08 7.81
CA ARG A 167 4.70 -28.49 7.16
C ARG A 167 5.18 -27.40 6.19
N GLY A 168 6.41 -26.95 6.39
CA GLY A 168 7.03 -25.90 5.57
C GLY A 168 6.90 -24.48 6.12
N ASP A 169 6.08 -24.21 7.16
CA ASP A 169 5.95 -22.86 7.73
C ASP A 169 7.30 -22.33 8.25
N THR A 170 8.10 -23.16 8.93
CA THR A 170 9.45 -22.78 9.38
C THR A 170 10.35 -22.38 8.20
N LEU A 171 10.34 -23.15 7.12
CA LEU A 171 11.14 -22.84 5.93
C LEU A 171 10.71 -21.53 5.29
N GLN A 172 9.40 -21.28 5.20
CA GLN A 172 8.84 -20.03 4.70
C GLN A 172 9.28 -18.84 5.58
N LEU A 173 9.25 -18.97 6.91
CA LEU A 173 9.70 -17.92 7.82
C LEU A 173 11.21 -17.63 7.73
N ILE A 174 11.99 -18.54 7.22
CA ILE A 174 13.42 -18.34 6.99
C ILE A 174 13.70 -17.73 5.61
N LEU A 175 13.07 -18.24 4.54
CA LEU A 175 13.41 -17.88 3.17
C LEU A 175 12.65 -16.67 2.64
N LEU A 176 11.34 -16.54 2.96
CA LEU A 176 10.52 -15.46 2.40
C LEU A 176 11.00 -14.06 2.76
N PRO A 177 11.51 -13.73 3.96
CA PRO A 177 12.03 -12.39 4.23
C PRO A 177 13.12 -11.95 3.25
N PHE A 178 14.00 -12.86 2.83
CA PHE A 178 15.03 -12.56 1.82
C PHE A 178 14.39 -12.22 0.47
N LEU A 179 13.46 -13.06 0.00
CA LEU A 179 12.78 -12.86 -1.27
C LEU A 179 11.91 -11.60 -1.26
N ILE A 180 11.19 -11.37 -0.17
CA ILE A 180 10.29 -10.22 -0.03
C ILE A 180 11.10 -8.92 0.09
N ILE A 181 12.05 -8.83 1.03
CA ILE A 181 12.77 -7.58 1.32
C ILE A 181 13.68 -7.21 0.15
N LEU A 182 14.43 -8.18 -0.40
CA LEU A 182 15.38 -7.93 -1.47
C LEU A 182 14.73 -7.96 -2.86
N GLY A 183 13.62 -8.65 -3.04
CA GLY A 183 12.93 -8.79 -4.32
C GLY A 183 11.94 -7.67 -4.60
N THR A 184 11.11 -7.29 -3.63
CA THR A 184 10.14 -6.18 -3.78
C THR A 184 10.71 -4.83 -3.36
N ALA A 185 11.74 -4.82 -2.55
CA ALA A 185 12.69 -3.77 -2.17
C ALA A 185 12.17 -2.31 -2.14
N GLY A 186 10.89 -2.08 -1.85
CA GLY A 186 10.37 -0.72 -1.61
C GLY A 186 10.61 -0.25 -0.17
N PRO A 187 10.50 1.07 0.13
CA PRO A 187 10.71 1.61 1.49
C PRO A 187 9.83 0.94 2.55
N TYR A 188 8.63 0.51 2.18
CA TYR A 188 7.68 -0.23 3.01
C TYR A 188 8.21 -1.59 3.47
N CYS A 189 9.21 -2.17 2.78
CA CYS A 189 9.87 -3.41 3.20
C CYS A 189 10.63 -3.23 4.51
N ALA A 190 11.14 -2.03 4.80
CA ALA A 190 11.78 -1.74 6.08
C ALA A 190 10.77 -1.86 7.24
N ILE A 191 9.55 -1.35 7.06
CA ILE A 191 8.48 -1.47 8.07
C ILE A 191 8.09 -2.92 8.28
N TYR A 192 7.89 -3.68 7.19
CA TYR A 192 7.61 -5.10 7.27
C TYR A 192 8.73 -5.85 8.02
N ALA A 193 9.99 -5.60 7.68
CA ALA A 193 11.13 -6.23 8.35
C ALA A 193 11.17 -5.91 9.85
N VAL A 194 10.93 -4.64 10.23
CA VAL A 194 10.86 -4.21 11.63
C VAL A 194 9.72 -4.92 12.36
N VAL A 195 8.53 -5.02 11.77
CA VAL A 195 7.40 -5.77 12.35
C VAL A 195 7.75 -7.23 12.58
N MET A 196 8.42 -7.88 11.62
CA MET A 196 8.87 -9.27 11.74
C MET A 196 9.93 -9.44 12.84
N ILE A 197 10.90 -8.53 12.92
CA ILE A 197 11.94 -8.51 13.96
C ILE A 197 11.31 -8.35 15.35
N LEU A 198 10.40 -7.39 15.51
CA LEU A 198 9.68 -7.18 16.78
C LEU A 198 8.84 -8.39 17.17
N SER A 199 8.17 -9.02 16.19
CA SER A 199 7.38 -10.22 16.40
C SER A 199 8.23 -11.42 16.84
N ALA A 200 9.40 -11.59 16.20
CA ALA A 200 10.36 -12.63 16.57
C ALA A 200 10.98 -12.36 17.95
N ALA A 201 11.31 -11.12 18.29
CA ALA A 201 11.79 -10.71 19.60
C ALA A 201 10.74 -11.01 20.70
N ALA A 202 9.46 -10.70 20.44
CA ALA A 202 8.36 -11.07 21.32
C ALA A 202 8.26 -12.61 21.49
N GLY A 203 8.49 -13.37 20.41
CA GLY A 203 8.55 -14.83 20.44
C GLY A 203 9.69 -15.36 21.32
N ILE A 204 10.87 -14.77 21.21
CA ILE A 204 12.03 -15.12 22.09
C ILE A 204 11.68 -14.85 23.55
N LEU A 205 11.12 -13.67 23.85
CA LEU A 205 10.73 -13.31 25.21
C LEU A 205 9.69 -14.28 25.77
N ARG A 206 8.62 -14.58 25.00
CA ARG A 206 7.57 -15.56 25.37
C ARG A 206 8.17 -16.93 25.64
N ALA A 207 9.05 -17.43 24.77
CA ALA A 207 9.69 -18.73 24.93
C ALA A 207 10.62 -18.79 26.15
N ARG A 208 11.35 -17.70 26.45
CA ARG A 208 12.18 -17.60 27.66
C ARG A 208 11.34 -17.64 28.94
N ILE A 209 10.24 -16.88 28.98
CA ILE A 209 9.30 -16.88 30.13
C ILE A 209 8.73 -18.28 30.36
N ARG A 210 8.45 -19.02 29.28
CA ARG A 210 7.94 -20.40 29.33
C ARG A 210 9.03 -21.46 29.52
N LYS A 211 10.30 -21.06 29.56
CA LYS A 211 11.48 -21.96 29.65
C LYS A 211 11.59 -22.95 28.46
N GLU A 212 11.10 -22.56 27.30
CA GLU A 212 11.13 -23.34 26.07
C GLU A 212 12.36 -22.97 25.22
N GLY A 213 13.54 -23.50 25.56
CA GLY A 213 14.81 -23.13 24.93
C GLY A 213 14.87 -23.42 23.42
N SER A 214 14.25 -24.51 22.93
CA SER A 214 14.16 -24.83 21.51
C SER A 214 13.33 -23.79 20.74
N SER A 215 12.20 -23.38 21.28
CA SER A 215 11.35 -22.32 20.70
C SER A 215 12.09 -20.97 20.66
N ALA A 216 12.85 -20.64 21.70
CA ALA A 216 13.63 -19.41 21.73
C ALA A 216 14.70 -19.35 20.62
N ARG A 217 15.43 -20.46 20.39
CA ARG A 217 16.42 -20.56 19.29
C ARG A 217 15.75 -20.41 17.92
N ARG A 218 14.58 -21.01 17.72
CA ARG A 218 13.82 -20.91 16.49
C ARG A 218 13.41 -19.46 16.17
N TYR A 219 12.85 -18.73 17.15
CA TYR A 219 12.53 -17.32 16.97
C TYR A 219 13.76 -16.44 16.75
N LEU A 220 14.92 -16.82 17.29
CA LEU A 220 16.18 -16.15 17.00
C LEU A 220 16.57 -16.29 15.51
N VAL A 221 16.37 -17.48 14.93
CA VAL A 221 16.56 -17.69 13.49
C VAL A 221 15.62 -16.80 12.67
N PHE A 222 14.33 -16.72 13.03
CA PHE A 222 13.36 -15.86 12.33
C PHE A 222 13.73 -14.37 12.43
N LEU A 223 14.27 -13.94 13.58
CA LEU A 223 14.77 -12.58 13.75
C LEU A 223 15.90 -12.27 12.76
N PHE A 224 16.92 -13.13 12.69
CA PHE A 224 18.05 -12.94 11.77
C PHE A 224 17.62 -13.08 10.30
N SER A 225 16.64 -13.92 10.00
CA SER A 225 16.08 -14.06 8.65
C SER A 225 15.43 -12.77 8.14
N SER A 226 14.97 -11.88 9.02
CA SER A 226 14.45 -10.55 8.66
C SER A 226 15.49 -9.44 8.80
N LEU A 227 16.37 -9.53 9.79
CA LEU A 227 17.40 -8.53 10.06
C LEU A 227 18.47 -8.48 8.96
N ILE A 228 18.97 -9.66 8.53
CA ILE A 228 20.04 -9.73 7.51
C ILE A 228 19.59 -9.09 6.19
N PRO A 229 18.46 -9.50 5.58
CA PRO A 229 18.03 -8.86 4.32
C PRO A 229 17.67 -7.38 4.50
N LEU A 230 17.19 -6.94 5.68
CA LEU A 230 16.98 -5.51 5.96
C LEU A 230 18.30 -4.74 5.92
N LEU A 231 19.36 -5.26 6.57
CA LEU A 231 20.68 -4.63 6.54
C LEU A 231 21.24 -4.58 5.12
N LEU A 232 21.11 -5.67 4.36
CA LEU A 232 21.52 -5.70 2.96
C LEU A 232 20.73 -4.69 2.11
N TYR A 233 19.43 -4.56 2.34
CA TYR A 233 18.58 -3.56 1.68
C TYR A 233 19.06 -2.13 1.99
N ILE A 234 19.28 -1.80 3.26
CA ILE A 234 19.76 -0.47 3.69
C ILE A 234 21.13 -0.18 3.07
N LEU A 235 22.07 -1.12 3.14
CA LEU A 235 23.39 -0.97 2.52
C LEU A 235 23.29 -0.76 1.02
N SER A 236 22.39 -1.49 0.34
CA SER A 236 22.23 -1.36 -1.10
C SER A 236 21.64 -0.01 -1.52
N ASN A 237 20.82 0.62 -0.67
CA ASN A 237 20.20 1.91 -0.95
C ASN A 237 21.08 3.10 -0.51
N SER A 238 22.12 2.90 0.31
CA SER A 238 23.02 3.98 0.70
C SER A 238 23.80 4.59 -0.48
N PHE A 239 23.80 3.91 -1.63
CA PHE A 239 24.41 4.40 -2.87
C PHE A 239 23.40 5.08 -3.83
N ALA A 240 22.11 5.14 -3.47
CA ALA A 240 21.11 5.83 -4.25
C ALA A 240 21.18 7.33 -3.93
N VAL A 241 21.34 8.16 -4.96
CA VAL A 241 21.29 9.62 -4.83
C VAL A 241 19.87 10.07 -5.17
N GLU A 242 19.15 10.58 -4.17
CA GLU A 242 17.83 11.17 -4.36
C GLU A 242 17.91 12.68 -4.49
N GLU A 243 17.53 13.20 -5.62
CA GLU A 243 17.14 14.59 -5.77
C GLU A 243 15.62 14.69 -5.85
N HIS A 244 15.00 15.18 -4.78
CA HIS A 244 13.57 15.47 -4.80
C HIS A 244 13.33 16.90 -5.31
N ALA A 245 12.68 17.03 -6.46
CA ALA A 245 12.23 18.33 -6.95
C ALA A 245 11.28 18.96 -5.91
N GLY A 246 11.59 20.19 -5.49
CA GLY A 246 10.80 20.92 -4.49
C GLY A 246 11.11 20.61 -3.03
N ALA A 247 12.12 19.79 -2.74
CA ALA A 247 12.65 19.64 -1.39
C ALA A 247 13.34 20.94 -0.93
N THR A 248 13.12 21.33 0.34
CA THR A 248 13.68 22.57 0.91
C THR A 248 15.17 22.43 1.28
N GLY A 249 15.71 21.21 1.30
CA GLY A 249 17.07 20.91 1.76
C GLY A 249 17.26 21.05 3.27
N ARG A 250 16.20 21.31 4.01
CA ARG A 250 16.21 21.53 5.45
C ARG A 250 16.34 20.22 6.22
N SER A 251 17.19 20.18 7.25
CA SER A 251 17.31 19.01 8.11
C SER A 251 16.07 18.84 9.02
N LEU A 252 15.77 17.59 9.40
CA LEU A 252 14.69 17.30 10.35
C LEU A 252 14.87 18.04 11.68
N GLY A 253 16.11 18.15 12.19
CA GLY A 253 16.39 18.85 13.43
C GLY A 253 16.06 20.34 13.35
N ALA A 254 16.38 21.00 12.23
CA ALA A 254 16.03 22.41 12.00
C ALA A 254 14.51 22.60 11.89
N LEU A 255 13.82 21.71 11.20
CA LEU A 255 12.35 21.75 11.10
C LEU A 255 11.69 21.59 12.49
N LEU A 256 12.18 20.67 13.32
CA LEU A 256 11.60 20.43 14.65
C LEU A 256 11.88 21.60 15.61
N ALA A 257 13.00 22.30 15.45
CA ALA A 257 13.32 23.50 16.24
C ALA A 257 12.35 24.65 15.96
N ASP A 258 11.99 24.87 14.69
CA ASP A 258 11.14 25.99 14.28
C ASP A 258 9.64 25.64 14.31
N ALA A 259 9.30 24.39 14.02
CA ALA A 259 7.91 23.92 13.95
C ALA A 259 7.71 22.59 14.70
N PRO A 260 7.83 22.55 16.04
CA PRO A 260 7.81 21.29 16.81
C PRO A 260 6.48 20.53 16.72
N SER A 261 5.37 21.21 16.38
CA SER A 261 4.06 20.61 16.18
C SER A 261 3.87 20.00 14.78
N PHE A 262 4.75 20.26 13.81
CA PHE A 262 4.62 19.80 12.44
C PHE A 262 4.48 18.25 12.32
N PRO A 263 5.30 17.42 13.01
CA PRO A 263 5.15 15.96 12.94
C PRO A 263 3.77 15.49 13.41
N VAL A 264 3.27 16.08 14.50
CA VAL A 264 1.98 15.71 15.07
C VAL A 264 0.85 16.08 14.09
N ARG A 265 0.88 17.29 13.53
CA ARG A 265 -0.11 17.74 12.55
C ARG A 265 -0.07 16.89 11.28
N PHE A 266 1.12 16.54 10.77
CA PHE A 266 1.30 15.66 9.63
C PHE A 266 0.69 14.27 9.89
N ILE A 267 1.02 13.65 11.03
CA ILE A 267 0.49 12.32 11.39
C ILE A 267 -1.02 12.37 11.59
N LEU A 268 -1.57 13.40 12.22
CA LEU A 268 -3.01 13.54 12.38
C LEU A 268 -3.73 13.67 11.03
N LYS A 269 -3.18 14.42 10.07
CA LYS A 269 -3.72 14.46 8.70
C LYS A 269 -3.67 13.11 8.02
N SER A 270 -2.55 12.39 8.11
CA SER A 270 -2.44 11.05 7.52
C SER A 270 -3.45 10.04 8.10
N LEU A 271 -3.73 10.14 9.40
CA LEU A 271 -4.77 9.36 10.05
C LEU A 271 -6.18 9.76 9.60
N ALA A 272 -6.45 11.06 9.44
CA ALA A 272 -7.74 11.58 8.94
C ALA A 272 -8.05 11.07 7.54
N GLY A 273 -7.03 10.98 6.67
CA GLY A 273 -7.13 10.41 5.31
C GLY A 273 -7.59 8.95 5.27
N MET A 274 -7.62 8.26 6.42
CA MET A 274 -8.17 6.89 6.52
C MET A 274 -9.67 6.87 6.76
N VAL A 275 -10.26 7.95 7.24
CA VAL A 275 -11.72 8.09 7.36
C VAL A 275 -12.31 8.47 6.01
N ILE A 276 -11.85 9.59 5.45
CA ILE A 276 -12.25 10.11 4.15
C ILE A 276 -10.98 10.31 3.33
N GLY A 277 -11.00 10.00 2.04
CA GLY A 277 -9.84 10.13 1.16
C GLY A 277 -9.19 11.51 1.27
N GLY A 278 -7.87 11.51 1.40
CA GLY A 278 -7.14 12.72 1.75
C GLY A 278 -7.32 13.85 0.75
N GLU A 279 -7.44 13.55 -0.53
CA GLU A 279 -7.67 14.57 -1.57
C GLU A 279 -9.06 15.23 -1.47
N GLU A 280 -10.09 14.49 -1.04
CA GLU A 280 -11.39 15.09 -0.73
C GLU A 280 -11.27 16.05 0.47
N LEU A 281 -10.49 15.69 1.50
CA LEU A 281 -10.21 16.55 2.64
C LEU A 281 -9.45 17.80 2.21
N ILE A 282 -8.45 17.70 1.36
CA ILE A 282 -7.71 18.84 0.79
C ILE A 282 -8.69 19.78 0.06
N GLN A 283 -9.51 19.23 -0.85
CA GLN A 283 -10.48 20.01 -1.59
C GLN A 283 -11.48 20.75 -0.68
N TRP A 284 -11.93 20.13 0.41
CA TRP A 284 -12.83 20.79 1.36
C TRP A 284 -12.14 21.91 2.14
N ILE A 285 -10.87 21.73 2.50
CA ILE A 285 -10.07 22.76 3.17
C ILE A 285 -9.84 23.94 2.22
N GLU A 286 -9.42 23.70 0.99
CA GLU A 286 -9.16 24.73 -0.03
C GLU A 286 -10.42 25.51 -0.42
N LYS A 287 -11.58 24.86 -0.44
CA LYS A 287 -12.88 25.52 -0.70
C LYS A 287 -13.47 26.18 0.54
N GLY A 288 -12.79 26.18 1.68
CA GLY A 288 -13.29 26.76 2.93
C GLY A 288 -14.48 26.00 3.55
N GLN A 289 -14.78 24.79 3.08
CA GLN A 289 -15.87 23.94 3.60
C GLN A 289 -15.47 23.24 4.90
N MET A 290 -14.18 23.10 5.17
CA MET A 290 -13.63 22.48 6.36
C MET A 290 -12.35 23.20 6.78
N THR A 291 -12.06 23.21 8.08
CA THR A 291 -10.80 23.73 8.62
C THR A 291 -9.83 22.60 8.91
N ASP A 292 -8.52 22.90 8.94
CA ASP A 292 -7.49 21.96 9.38
C ASP A 292 -7.78 21.37 10.77
N ASN A 293 -8.38 22.12 11.67
CA ASN A 293 -8.73 21.63 13.00
C ASN A 293 -9.72 20.47 12.95
N ILE A 294 -10.68 20.48 12.05
CA ILE A 294 -11.62 19.35 11.86
C ILE A 294 -10.86 18.14 11.32
N CYS A 295 -9.91 18.35 10.39
CA CYS A 295 -9.04 17.30 9.90
C CYS A 295 -8.21 16.67 11.05
N TYR A 296 -7.63 17.51 11.94
CA TYR A 296 -6.90 17.00 13.10
C TYR A 296 -7.82 16.23 14.07
N LEU A 297 -9.07 16.65 14.28
CA LEU A 297 -10.05 15.92 15.10
C LEU A 297 -10.39 14.55 14.51
N LEU A 298 -10.54 14.45 13.18
CA LEU A 298 -10.69 13.14 12.51
C LEU A 298 -9.45 12.25 12.72
N GLY A 299 -8.26 12.83 12.64
CA GLY A 299 -7.02 12.11 12.93
C GLY A 299 -6.93 11.62 14.38
N LEU A 300 -7.32 12.45 15.35
CA LEU A 300 -7.42 12.07 16.76
C LEU A 300 -8.43 10.94 16.99
N PHE A 301 -9.56 10.96 16.28
CA PHE A 301 -10.53 9.87 16.32
C PHE A 301 -9.93 8.55 15.86
N VAL A 302 -9.13 8.54 14.79
CA VAL A 302 -8.43 7.33 14.33
C VAL A 302 -7.35 6.92 15.31
N ALA A 303 -6.57 7.85 15.87
CA ALA A 303 -5.58 7.59 16.92
C ALA A 303 -6.23 6.95 18.15
N ALA A 304 -7.40 7.43 18.57
CA ALA A 304 -8.18 6.81 19.63
C ALA A 304 -8.60 5.37 19.28
N GLY A 305 -8.93 5.11 18.00
CA GLY A 305 -9.19 3.77 17.48
C GLY A 305 -8.00 2.83 17.66
N TYR A 306 -6.78 3.27 17.33
CA TYR A 306 -5.53 2.52 17.55
C TYR A 306 -5.31 2.22 19.03
N LEU A 307 -5.41 3.22 19.89
CA LEU A 307 -5.21 3.07 21.32
C LEU A 307 -6.26 2.12 21.95
N TRP A 308 -7.52 2.26 21.52
CA TRP A 308 -8.59 1.41 21.97
C TRP A 308 -8.41 -0.04 21.51
N ALA A 309 -8.04 -0.26 20.25
CA ALA A 309 -7.76 -1.59 19.73
C ALA A 309 -6.56 -2.23 20.46
N LEU A 310 -5.48 -1.49 20.68
CA LEU A 310 -4.32 -1.97 21.43
C LEU A 310 -4.69 -2.31 22.88
N TRP A 311 -5.45 -1.45 23.54
CA TRP A 311 -5.93 -1.72 24.90
C TRP A 311 -6.79 -2.99 24.96
N LEU A 312 -7.75 -3.15 24.05
CA LEU A 312 -8.58 -4.36 23.96
C LEU A 312 -7.72 -5.61 23.71
N TYR A 313 -6.75 -5.51 22.79
CA TYR A 313 -5.85 -6.60 22.45
C TYR A 313 -5.05 -7.07 23.67
N LEU A 314 -4.51 -6.15 24.46
CA LEU A 314 -3.76 -6.45 25.69
C LEU A 314 -4.70 -6.91 26.81
N ARG A 315 -5.81 -6.21 27.05
CA ARG A 315 -6.77 -6.49 28.13
C ARG A 315 -7.38 -7.88 28.02
N HIS A 316 -7.69 -8.32 26.78
CA HIS A 316 -8.26 -9.65 26.52
C HIS A 316 -7.21 -10.70 26.17
N ARG A 317 -5.93 -10.40 26.37
CA ARG A 317 -4.81 -11.31 26.15
C ARG A 317 -4.84 -11.97 24.76
N LEU A 318 -5.26 -11.24 23.72
CA LEU A 318 -5.33 -11.78 22.38
C LEU A 318 -3.97 -12.25 21.87
N TYR A 319 -2.87 -11.66 22.38
CA TYR A 319 -1.51 -12.08 22.11
C TYR A 319 -1.20 -13.53 22.46
N GLU A 320 -1.98 -14.16 23.32
CA GLU A 320 -1.81 -15.59 23.61
C GLU A 320 -2.26 -16.48 22.46
N ARG A 321 -3.19 -16.00 21.62
CA ARG A 321 -3.87 -16.76 20.57
C ARG A 321 -3.47 -16.36 19.15
N THR A 322 -3.19 -15.08 18.92
CA THR A 322 -2.92 -14.54 17.57
C THR A 322 -2.10 -13.26 17.68
N LEU A 323 -1.12 -13.10 16.79
CA LEU A 323 -0.26 -11.92 16.73
C LEU A 323 -0.62 -11.02 15.53
N PHE A 324 -1.28 -11.55 14.51
CA PHE A 324 -1.54 -10.87 13.25
C PHE A 324 -2.18 -9.48 13.41
N PRO A 325 -3.24 -9.26 14.23
CA PRO A 325 -3.78 -7.92 14.43
C PRO A 325 -2.78 -6.92 15.02
N LEU A 326 -1.89 -7.37 15.93
CA LEU A 326 -0.85 -6.51 16.50
C LEU A 326 0.22 -6.16 15.45
N MET A 327 0.60 -7.12 14.59
CA MET A 327 1.51 -6.87 13.48
C MET A 327 0.96 -5.77 12.57
N LEU A 328 -0.33 -5.85 12.22
CA LEU A 328 -1.00 -4.84 11.41
C LEU A 328 -1.10 -3.47 12.12
N LEU A 329 -1.43 -3.44 13.41
CA LEU A 329 -1.47 -2.20 14.19
C LEU A 329 -0.08 -1.54 14.23
N THR A 330 0.95 -2.32 14.51
CA THR A 330 2.33 -1.84 14.57
C THR A 330 2.80 -1.38 13.18
N GLY A 331 2.58 -2.19 12.14
CA GLY A 331 2.95 -1.86 10.76
C GLY A 331 2.25 -0.59 10.26
N GLY A 332 0.94 -0.46 10.54
CA GLY A 332 0.17 0.74 10.20
C GLY A 332 0.72 1.99 10.89
N ALA A 333 0.95 1.94 12.21
CA ALA A 333 1.51 3.06 12.95
C ALA A 333 2.90 3.47 12.44
N LEU A 334 3.77 2.49 12.18
CA LEU A 334 5.11 2.74 11.64
C LEU A 334 5.08 3.29 10.21
N ASN A 335 4.09 2.92 9.40
CA ASN A 335 3.93 3.49 8.07
C ASN A 335 3.62 4.99 8.09
N HIS A 336 2.81 5.48 9.05
CA HIS A 336 2.59 6.92 9.23
C HIS A 336 3.90 7.65 9.56
N VAL A 337 4.74 7.05 10.43
CA VAL A 337 6.06 7.59 10.76
C VAL A 337 7.02 7.54 9.54
N LEU A 338 7.04 6.44 8.80
CA LEU A 338 7.87 6.29 7.60
C LEU A 338 7.55 7.39 6.57
N ILE A 339 6.27 7.60 6.27
CA ILE A 339 5.88 8.63 5.30
C ILE A 339 6.23 10.03 5.80
N PHE A 340 6.04 10.31 7.09
CA PHE A 340 6.52 11.56 7.67
C PHE A 340 8.03 11.74 7.44
N LEU A 341 8.85 10.76 7.80
CA LEU A 341 10.31 10.80 7.66
C LEU A 341 10.77 10.90 6.20
N SER A 342 9.98 10.42 5.25
CA SER A 342 10.30 10.52 3.82
C SER A 342 9.77 11.79 3.16
N ARG A 343 8.84 12.53 3.79
CA ARG A 343 8.15 13.68 3.18
C ARG A 343 8.27 14.99 3.95
N TYR A 344 8.87 15.00 5.14
CA TYR A 344 9.12 16.24 5.89
C TYR A 344 9.95 17.25 5.09
N ILE A 345 10.79 16.78 4.17
CA ILE A 345 11.65 17.61 3.31
C ILE A 345 10.89 18.61 2.44
N PHE A 346 9.60 18.38 2.20
CA PHE A 346 8.73 19.30 1.45
C PHE A 346 8.06 20.35 2.32
N GLU A 347 8.12 20.22 3.64
CA GLU A 347 7.50 21.11 4.64
C GLU A 347 6.00 21.38 4.40
N LYS A 348 5.29 20.44 3.76
CA LYS A 348 3.87 20.53 3.43
C LYS A 348 3.08 19.44 4.17
N GLU A 349 2.23 19.83 5.12
CA GLU A 349 1.40 18.89 5.89
C GLU A 349 0.43 18.09 4.99
N ASN A 350 -0.05 18.70 3.91
CA ASN A 350 -1.01 18.08 3.00
C ASN A 350 -0.41 16.90 2.21
N TYR A 351 0.92 16.75 2.14
CA TYR A 351 1.54 15.51 1.62
C TYR A 351 1.07 14.26 2.38
N ALA A 352 0.71 14.40 3.66
CA ALA A 352 0.15 13.33 4.46
C ALA A 352 -1.20 12.80 3.93
N LEU A 353 -1.90 13.60 3.14
CA LEU A 353 -3.24 13.30 2.60
C LEU A 353 -3.20 12.71 1.18
N SER A 354 -2.02 12.52 0.57
CA SER A 354 -1.92 11.92 -0.77
C SER A 354 -2.47 10.50 -0.80
N SER A 355 -3.29 10.20 -1.79
CA SER A 355 -3.87 8.87 -2.04
C SER A 355 -2.80 7.81 -2.33
N ARG A 356 -1.59 8.20 -2.75
CA ARG A 356 -0.42 7.32 -2.93
C ARG A 356 -0.05 6.54 -1.68
N TYR A 357 -0.31 7.08 -0.48
CA TYR A 357 0.07 6.45 0.79
C TYR A 357 -1.07 5.67 1.46
N ALA A 358 -2.29 5.76 0.93
CA ALA A 358 -3.45 5.15 1.55
C ALA A 358 -3.35 3.62 1.70
N LEU A 359 -2.66 2.92 0.77
CA LEU A 359 -2.36 1.49 0.88
C LEU A 359 -1.56 1.16 2.14
N GLN A 360 -0.57 1.99 2.49
CA GLN A 360 0.29 1.81 3.66
C GLN A 360 -0.44 2.14 4.95
N PHE A 361 -1.22 3.22 4.95
CA PHE A 361 -1.96 3.69 6.12
C PHE A 361 -3.13 2.79 6.49
N GLN A 362 -3.81 2.18 5.51
CA GLN A 362 -4.94 1.27 5.77
C GLN A 362 -4.56 0.03 6.59
N VAL A 363 -3.29 -0.36 6.62
CA VAL A 363 -2.80 -1.55 7.36
C VAL A 363 -3.27 -1.51 8.82
N GLY A 364 -3.13 -0.37 9.47
CA GLY A 364 -3.55 -0.21 10.85
C GLY A 364 -5.06 -0.23 11.05
N ILE A 365 -5.82 0.33 10.10
CA ILE A 365 -7.30 0.24 10.13
C ILE A 365 -7.75 -1.21 10.05
N LEU A 366 -7.11 -2.02 9.21
CA LEU A 366 -7.36 -3.46 9.14
C LEU A 366 -7.03 -4.15 10.47
N GLY A 367 -5.94 -3.76 11.14
CA GLY A 367 -5.57 -4.24 12.47
C GLY A 367 -6.62 -3.90 13.54
N ILE A 368 -7.16 -2.67 13.52
CA ILE A 368 -8.25 -2.23 14.41
C ILE A 368 -9.50 -3.09 14.18
N ILE A 369 -9.94 -3.23 12.92
CA ILE A 369 -11.13 -4.02 12.57
C ILE A 369 -10.97 -5.47 13.00
N LEU A 370 -9.82 -6.10 12.76
CA LEU A 370 -9.57 -7.48 13.20
C LEU A 370 -9.58 -7.63 14.71
N THR A 371 -9.02 -6.67 15.44
CA THR A 371 -9.06 -6.67 16.91
C THR A 371 -10.51 -6.61 17.41
N PHE A 372 -11.32 -5.70 16.86
CA PHE A 372 -12.73 -5.57 17.20
C PHE A 372 -13.52 -6.85 16.87
N ALA A 373 -13.24 -7.47 15.72
CA ALA A 373 -13.86 -8.74 15.31
C ALA A 373 -13.55 -9.88 16.28
N LEU A 374 -12.30 -9.98 16.76
CA LEU A 374 -11.87 -11.01 17.70
C LEU A 374 -12.52 -10.84 19.07
N VAL A 375 -12.56 -9.61 19.59
CA VAL A 375 -13.19 -9.28 20.88
C VAL A 375 -14.69 -9.54 20.82
N SER A 376 -15.35 -9.12 19.73
CA SER A 376 -16.78 -9.37 19.52
C SER A 376 -17.12 -10.85 19.46
N LYS A 377 -16.27 -11.67 18.80
CA LYS A 377 -16.43 -13.12 18.73
C LYS A 377 -16.29 -13.79 20.10
N ALA A 378 -15.31 -13.37 20.88
CA ALA A 378 -15.04 -13.95 22.19
C ALA A 378 -16.15 -13.65 23.22
N LYS A 379 -17.15 -12.81 22.86
CA LYS A 379 -18.21 -12.30 23.74
C LYS A 379 -17.63 -11.70 25.03
N GLU A 380 -16.44 -11.11 24.90
CA GLU A 380 -15.73 -10.50 26.00
C GLU A 380 -16.52 -9.32 26.59
N LYS A 381 -16.44 -9.12 27.87
CA LYS A 381 -17.10 -8.00 28.55
C LYS A 381 -16.42 -6.69 28.17
N VAL A 382 -16.98 -6.00 27.19
CA VAL A 382 -16.60 -4.63 26.81
C VAL A 382 -17.67 -3.70 27.37
N TYR A 383 -17.24 -2.61 28.01
CA TYR A 383 -18.16 -1.59 28.52
C TYR A 383 -19.08 -1.05 27.42
N PRO A 384 -20.35 -0.67 27.74
CA PRO A 384 -21.29 -0.16 26.72
C PRO A 384 -20.72 0.99 25.88
N ALA A 385 -20.05 1.96 26.51
CA ALA A 385 -19.39 3.06 25.82
C ALA A 385 -18.29 2.60 24.85
N GLY A 386 -17.51 1.60 25.24
CA GLY A 386 -16.48 1.03 24.36
C GLY A 386 -17.08 0.29 23.17
N ARG A 387 -18.20 -0.42 23.34
CA ARG A 387 -18.94 -1.03 22.21
C ARG A 387 -19.54 0.00 21.29
N ALA A 388 -20.09 1.09 21.85
CA ALA A 388 -20.59 2.22 21.07
C ALA A 388 -19.46 2.87 20.25
N PHE A 389 -18.26 3.07 20.84
CA PHE A 389 -17.11 3.58 20.13
C PHE A 389 -16.67 2.64 19.00
N MET A 390 -16.59 1.32 19.23
CA MET A 390 -16.26 0.36 18.17
C MET A 390 -17.25 0.43 17.00
N ALA A 391 -18.55 0.52 17.29
CA ALA A 391 -19.58 0.65 16.26
C ALA A 391 -19.46 1.97 15.51
N LEU A 392 -19.32 3.09 16.24
CA LEU A 392 -19.13 4.42 15.65
C LEU A 392 -17.90 4.47 14.75
N PHE A 393 -16.77 3.91 15.21
CA PHE A 393 -15.54 3.83 14.44
C PHE A 393 -15.75 3.08 13.13
N CYS A 394 -16.33 1.87 13.20
CA CYS A 394 -16.58 1.06 12.00
C CYS A 394 -17.54 1.73 11.03
N ILE A 395 -18.59 2.40 11.53
CA ILE A 395 -19.55 3.14 10.71
C ILE A 395 -18.86 4.33 10.05
N ALA A 396 -18.06 5.10 10.78
CA ALA A 396 -17.34 6.26 10.24
C ALA A 396 -16.36 5.83 9.13
N ILE A 397 -15.58 4.77 9.35
CA ILE A 397 -14.66 4.22 8.35
C ILE A 397 -15.43 3.73 7.12
N LEU A 398 -16.52 2.99 7.30
CA LEU A 398 -17.32 2.46 6.19
C LEU A 398 -17.96 3.59 5.36
N LEU A 399 -18.59 4.55 6.03
CA LEU A 399 -19.26 5.67 5.35
C LEU A 399 -18.25 6.59 4.66
N GLY A 400 -17.12 6.91 5.30
CA GLY A 400 -16.12 7.79 4.72
C GLY A 400 -15.40 7.17 3.54
N ASN A 401 -14.99 5.88 3.64
CA ASN A 401 -14.40 5.15 2.52
C ASN A 401 -15.42 4.92 1.39
N GLY A 402 -16.69 4.67 1.74
CA GLY A 402 -17.79 4.56 0.77
C GLY A 402 -18.04 5.88 0.05
N TYR A 403 -18.05 6.99 0.77
CA TYR A 403 -18.18 8.34 0.19
C TYR A 403 -17.01 8.63 -0.77
N THR A 404 -15.77 8.39 -0.35
CA THR A 404 -14.60 8.59 -1.21
C THR A 404 -14.69 7.74 -2.47
N THR A 405 -15.05 6.46 -2.33
CA THR A 405 -15.25 5.55 -3.47
C THR A 405 -16.30 6.08 -4.43
N TYR A 406 -17.44 6.54 -3.90
CA TYR A 406 -18.51 7.16 -4.71
C TYR A 406 -18.00 8.40 -5.46
N ARG A 407 -17.27 9.29 -4.78
CA ARG A 407 -16.69 10.51 -5.39
C ARG A 407 -15.71 10.16 -6.50
N GLU A 408 -14.84 9.18 -6.28
CA GLU A 408 -13.86 8.75 -7.26
C GLU A 408 -14.51 8.09 -8.50
N ILE A 409 -15.58 7.31 -8.31
CA ILE A 409 -16.38 6.79 -9.44
C ILE A 409 -17.00 7.95 -10.24
N LYS A 410 -17.47 9.01 -9.58
CA LYS A 410 -18.02 10.21 -10.26
C LYS A 410 -16.94 10.98 -11.04
N LYS A 411 -15.69 10.94 -10.61
CA LYS A 411 -14.57 11.58 -11.29
C LYS A 411 -13.99 10.72 -12.43
N ALA A 412 -14.29 9.42 -12.48
CA ALA A 412 -13.72 8.50 -13.46
C ALA A 412 -13.88 8.96 -14.93
N PRO A 413 -15.07 9.40 -15.41
CA PRO A 413 -15.22 9.87 -16.79
C PRO A 413 -14.33 11.09 -17.13
N TYR A 414 -14.14 12.01 -16.19
CA TYR A 414 -13.26 13.18 -16.41
C TYR A 414 -11.78 12.80 -16.46
N ARG A 415 -11.40 11.74 -15.73
CA ARG A 415 -10.05 11.19 -15.83
C ARG A 415 -9.84 10.45 -17.14
N GLU A 416 -10.82 9.66 -17.57
CA GLU A 416 -10.82 8.97 -18.85
C GLU A 416 -10.61 9.97 -20.00
N GLU A 417 -11.37 11.06 -20.03
CA GLU A 417 -11.22 12.13 -21.02
C GLU A 417 -9.81 12.72 -21.04
N ARG A 418 -9.19 12.96 -19.87
CA ARG A 418 -7.80 13.42 -19.79
C ARG A 418 -6.80 12.40 -20.32
N PHE A 419 -7.01 11.12 -20.04
CA PHE A 419 -6.16 10.05 -20.58
C PHE A 419 -6.31 9.91 -22.08
N GLU A 420 -7.51 10.07 -22.64
CA GLU A 420 -7.75 10.10 -24.08
C GLU A 420 -7.02 11.28 -24.75
N GLN A 421 -7.03 12.46 -24.13
CA GLN A 421 -6.24 13.61 -24.62
C GLN A 421 -4.74 13.30 -24.61
N MET A 422 -4.22 12.70 -23.54
CA MET A 422 -2.82 12.29 -23.47
C MET A 422 -2.49 11.24 -24.54
N GLU A 423 -3.36 10.26 -24.77
CA GLU A 423 -3.17 9.23 -25.79
C GLU A 423 -3.11 9.83 -27.22
N GLN A 424 -3.94 10.84 -27.50
CA GLN A 424 -3.93 11.55 -28.79
C GLN A 424 -2.66 12.39 -29.00
N LEU A 425 -2.13 13.00 -27.94
CA LEU A 425 -0.97 13.89 -28.01
C LEU A 425 0.37 13.16 -27.87
N ALA A 426 0.40 12.02 -27.19
CA ALA A 426 1.61 11.24 -26.94
C ALA A 426 2.41 10.90 -28.22
N PRO A 427 1.79 10.48 -29.34
CA PRO A 427 2.53 10.19 -30.58
C PRO A 427 3.22 11.42 -31.21
N LEU A 428 2.82 12.63 -30.86
CA LEU A 428 3.40 13.88 -31.35
C LEU A 428 4.65 14.29 -30.57
N MET A 429 4.78 13.85 -29.31
CA MET A 429 5.83 14.28 -28.39
C MET A 429 7.27 14.14 -28.92
N PRO A 430 7.65 13.12 -29.69
CA PRO A 430 9.02 13.03 -30.27
C PRO A 430 9.38 14.18 -31.22
N PHE A 431 8.39 14.81 -31.80
CA PHE A 431 8.54 15.76 -32.92
C PHE A 431 8.33 17.22 -32.56
N LEU A 432 7.75 17.50 -31.37
CA LEU A 432 7.43 18.85 -30.91
C LEU A 432 8.71 19.61 -30.50
N SER A 433 8.74 20.92 -30.80
CA SER A 433 9.71 21.85 -30.19
C SER A 433 9.42 22.08 -28.71
N ASP A 434 10.35 22.70 -27.97
CA ASP A 434 10.17 23.01 -26.57
C ASP A 434 9.04 24.01 -26.35
N GLU A 435 8.89 24.99 -27.24
CA GLU A 435 7.84 25.99 -27.24
C GLU A 435 6.45 25.32 -27.38
N GLU A 436 6.29 24.47 -28.40
CA GLU A 436 5.04 23.74 -28.66
C GLU A 436 4.68 22.81 -27.47
N MET A 437 5.68 22.13 -26.89
CA MET A 437 5.44 21.29 -25.70
C MET A 437 4.98 22.14 -24.50
N MET A 438 5.57 23.33 -24.29
CA MET A 438 5.18 24.21 -23.19
C MET A 438 3.76 24.77 -23.38
N GLU A 439 3.33 25.02 -24.61
CA GLU A 439 1.96 25.43 -24.93
C GLU A 439 0.94 24.32 -24.66
N MET A 440 1.34 23.05 -24.78
CA MET A 440 0.48 21.89 -24.53
C MET A 440 0.38 21.48 -23.04
N GLU A 441 1.33 21.92 -22.19
CA GLU A 441 1.37 21.56 -20.77
C GLU A 441 0.02 21.77 -20.03
N PRO A 442 -0.73 22.87 -20.24
CA PRO A 442 -2.01 23.09 -19.56
C PRO A 442 -3.09 22.06 -19.92
N ALA A 443 -3.05 21.49 -21.12
CA ALA A 443 -4.00 20.48 -21.57
C ALA A 443 -3.68 19.08 -20.98
N VAL A 444 -2.39 18.75 -20.84
CA VAL A 444 -1.93 17.43 -20.40
C VAL A 444 -0.86 17.52 -19.30
N PRO A 445 -1.17 18.18 -18.16
CA PRO A 445 -0.18 18.46 -17.11
C PRO A 445 0.45 17.18 -16.52
N ASP A 446 -0.24 16.03 -16.58
CA ASP A 446 0.27 14.78 -16.05
C ASP A 446 1.46 14.21 -16.85
N LEU A 447 1.63 14.61 -18.11
CA LEU A 447 2.84 14.32 -18.89
C LEU A 447 4.06 15.12 -18.38
N TYR A 448 3.84 16.26 -17.73
CA TYR A 448 4.85 17.23 -17.31
C TYR A 448 5.15 17.20 -15.80
N GLU A 449 4.63 16.23 -15.06
CA GLU A 449 4.79 16.14 -13.60
C GLU A 449 6.27 16.17 -13.17
N TYR A 450 7.19 15.69 -14.04
CA TYR A 450 8.64 15.78 -13.87
C TYR A 450 9.24 16.94 -14.68
N ARG A 451 9.04 18.15 -14.23
CA ARG A 451 9.48 19.41 -14.85
C ARG A 451 11.00 19.59 -15.02
N LYS A 452 11.77 18.53 -15.18
CA LYS A 452 13.23 18.61 -15.43
C LYS A 452 13.59 18.83 -16.90
N GLY A 453 12.63 19.24 -17.72
CA GLY A 453 12.82 19.62 -19.11
C GLY A 453 11.99 18.79 -20.09
N THR A 454 11.52 19.47 -21.10
CA THR A 454 10.84 18.91 -22.27
C THR A 454 11.64 17.78 -22.92
N ASP A 455 12.98 17.82 -22.82
CA ASP A 455 13.90 16.81 -23.34
C ASP A 455 13.65 15.42 -22.79
N GLN A 456 13.28 15.27 -21.50
CA GLN A 456 13.01 13.96 -20.90
C GLN A 456 11.73 13.34 -21.46
N ILE A 457 10.69 14.16 -21.67
CA ILE A 457 9.43 13.73 -22.27
C ILE A 457 9.68 13.30 -23.71
N ARG A 458 10.32 14.16 -24.51
CA ARG A 458 10.66 13.87 -25.90
C ARG A 458 11.49 12.60 -26.04
N ASN A 459 12.51 12.45 -25.21
CA ASN A 459 13.38 11.28 -25.23
C ASN A 459 12.63 9.99 -24.86
N ALA A 460 11.75 10.03 -23.85
CA ALA A 460 10.95 8.87 -23.47
C ALA A 460 10.04 8.42 -24.63
N PHE A 461 9.33 9.34 -25.26
CA PHE A 461 8.46 9.00 -26.40
C PHE A 461 9.25 8.59 -27.66
N ARG A 462 10.46 9.11 -27.87
CA ARG A 462 11.36 8.64 -28.93
C ARG A 462 11.80 7.20 -28.70
N ILE A 463 12.17 6.84 -27.46
CA ILE A 463 12.51 5.46 -27.11
C ILE A 463 11.32 4.52 -27.38
N LEU A 464 10.11 4.94 -27.05
CA LEU A 464 8.90 4.14 -27.30
C LEU A 464 8.65 3.99 -28.81
N GLU A 465 8.82 5.07 -29.61
CA GLU A 465 8.64 5.05 -31.05
C GLU A 465 9.67 4.12 -31.72
N GLU A 466 10.97 4.29 -31.44
CA GLU A 466 12.06 3.49 -31.99
C GLU A 466 11.87 1.99 -31.75
N ASN A 467 11.25 1.62 -30.63
CA ASN A 467 10.99 0.23 -30.25
C ASN A 467 9.57 -0.25 -30.60
N GLY A 468 8.70 0.60 -31.15
CA GLY A 468 7.32 0.27 -31.50
C GLY A 468 6.47 -0.14 -30.29
N LEU A 469 6.62 0.55 -29.15
CA LEU A 469 6.01 0.23 -27.87
C LEU A 469 4.91 1.23 -27.49
N ASN A 470 4.01 0.83 -26.61
CA ASN A 470 2.89 1.60 -26.06
C ASN A 470 2.03 2.21 -27.19
N VAL A 471 1.87 3.53 -27.23
CA VAL A 471 1.07 4.24 -28.27
C VAL A 471 1.61 4.08 -29.70
N PHE A 472 2.85 3.66 -29.88
CA PHE A 472 3.46 3.39 -31.17
C PHE A 472 3.38 1.92 -31.59
N ARG A 473 2.72 1.08 -30.82
CA ARG A 473 2.56 -0.34 -31.13
C ARG A 473 1.66 -0.50 -32.35
N LYS A 474 2.18 -1.16 -33.39
CA LYS A 474 1.37 -1.53 -34.55
C LYS A 474 0.31 -2.55 -34.12
N PRO A 475 -0.95 -2.40 -34.53
CA PRO A 475 -1.94 -3.43 -34.28
C PRO A 475 -1.44 -4.76 -34.85
N ALA A 476 -1.63 -5.85 -34.06
CA ALA A 476 -1.30 -7.19 -34.54
C ALA A 476 -2.10 -7.44 -35.81
N SER A 477 -1.40 -7.69 -36.94
CA SER A 477 -1.97 -7.98 -38.25
C SER A 477 -2.71 -9.30 -38.24
#